data_f9a27cbcd60073fd75e2a98a95553f44
#
_entry.id   f9a27cbcd60073fd75e2a98a95553f44
#
_cell.length_a   1.000
_cell.length_b   1.000
_cell.length_c   1.000
_cell.angle_alpha   90.00
_cell.angle_beta   90.00
_cell.angle_gamma   90.00
#
_symmetry.space_group_name_H-M   'P 1'
#
loop_
_entity.id
_entity.type
_entity.pdbx_description
1 polymer ?
#
loop_
_entity_poly.entity_id
_entity_poly.type
_entity_poly.pdbx_seq_one_letter_code
_entity_poly.pdbx_strand_id
1 'polypeptide(L)'
;MSAVVELDLRPTATGELFSALYQAYLKLEPGTRLRAIVDTNPRRSYMGFVEAGIAHRIARLGDGEWEWSATRAAWQPMGNGPGVHHIGISPDGRRLYAVDRERKVFLFDTERQCLTASAAVNQGTSHLAVHPRSGRVYVCERSTHSMVRLDAETLETRGRIGTGESPNLPTAAEDGSVVILPGGNGILTVARDDAELQRTNLPIGGKPSASTVSHDGRRAYVPDAARNLLVSVDLEQGRVLAETPVGDGPSHPIVTPDDRTVCIANSRSHDISLVDAQTFQLLATIPSGEAAHQTTLTADGNTLLVANFFEDSVSVVDLPSRTRAAVVKVGPYPHGLDMAPGNRYAVATHFGDPWVSIIDVVERKVAARVAAGLGSSHTTFSPDGERAYVANSLANSVTVIDLNSLEATAQIDASKG
;
A
#
# COMPACT_ATOMS: atom_id res chain seq x y z
N MET A 1 -33.77 19.49 2.59
CA MET A 1 -32.76 19.17 3.62
C MET A 1 -32.71 17.66 3.73
N SER A 2 -31.53 17.04 3.59
CA SER A 2 -31.40 15.60 3.80
C SER A 2 -31.70 15.27 5.26
N ALA A 3 -32.46 14.20 5.50
CA ALA A 3 -32.72 13.72 6.86
C ALA A 3 -31.41 13.37 7.56
N VAL A 4 -31.31 13.69 8.85
CA VAL A 4 -30.15 13.34 9.69
C VAL A 4 -30.62 12.45 10.83
N VAL A 5 -30.00 11.30 10.99
CA VAL A 5 -30.19 10.41 12.15
C VAL A 5 -28.99 10.58 13.06
N GLU A 6 -29.23 10.91 14.31
CA GLU A 6 -28.18 11.09 15.33
C GLU A 6 -28.19 9.91 16.30
N LEU A 7 -27.01 9.41 16.62
CA LEU A 7 -26.79 8.33 17.59
C LEU A 7 -25.72 8.73 18.61
N ASP A 8 -25.94 8.31 19.84
CA ASP A 8 -24.94 8.36 20.89
C ASP A 8 -24.43 6.93 21.16
N LEU A 9 -23.17 6.67 20.76
CA LEU A 9 -22.50 5.38 20.92
C LEU A 9 -21.34 5.45 21.89
N ARG A 10 -21.26 6.47 22.74
CA ARG A 10 -20.16 6.66 23.71
C ARG A 10 -19.89 5.46 24.62
N PRO A 11 -20.90 4.68 25.06
CA PRO A 11 -20.61 3.49 25.87
C PRO A 11 -20.17 2.27 25.07
N THR A 12 -20.04 2.36 23.75
CA THR A 12 -19.72 1.18 22.90
C THR A 12 -18.25 0.82 22.98
N ALA A 13 -17.93 -0.44 23.29
CA ALA A 13 -16.56 -0.90 23.30
C ALA A 13 -15.89 -0.76 21.92
N THR A 14 -14.61 -0.40 21.90
CA THR A 14 -13.85 -0.14 20.65
C THR A 14 -13.95 -1.26 19.62
N GLY A 15 -13.97 -2.53 20.06
CA GLY A 15 -14.09 -3.69 19.18
C GLY A 15 -15.47 -3.85 18.52
N GLU A 16 -16.51 -3.24 19.08
CA GLU A 16 -17.89 -3.34 18.62
C GLU A 16 -18.34 -2.10 17.84
N LEU A 17 -17.57 -1.01 17.90
CA LEU A 17 -17.93 0.28 17.34
C LEU A 17 -18.18 0.20 15.82
N PHE A 18 -17.33 -0.49 15.09
CA PHE A 18 -17.52 -0.68 13.64
C PHE A 18 -18.86 -1.38 13.35
N SER A 19 -19.14 -2.47 14.04
CA SER A 19 -20.38 -3.24 13.85
C SER A 19 -21.61 -2.38 14.16
N ALA A 20 -21.58 -1.63 15.26
CA ALA A 20 -22.68 -0.75 15.66
C ALA A 20 -22.95 0.36 14.62
N LEU A 21 -21.91 1.06 14.19
CA LEU A 21 -22.01 2.10 13.15
C LEU A 21 -22.47 1.53 11.81
N TYR A 22 -21.91 0.39 11.41
CA TYR A 22 -22.28 -0.28 10.14
C TYR A 22 -23.72 -0.74 10.13
N GLN A 23 -24.20 -1.38 11.18
CA GLN A 23 -25.60 -1.80 11.31
C GLN A 23 -26.57 -0.62 11.33
N ALA A 24 -26.20 0.48 12.00
CA ALA A 24 -27.01 1.70 11.97
C ALA A 24 -27.06 2.32 10.56
N TYR A 25 -25.94 2.37 9.87
CA TYR A 25 -25.85 2.88 8.50
C TYR A 25 -26.70 2.06 7.53
N LEU A 26 -26.70 0.73 7.62
CA LEU A 26 -27.49 -0.16 6.74
C LEU A 26 -29.01 0.04 6.86
N LYS A 27 -29.48 0.54 8.00
CA LYS A 27 -30.91 0.79 8.26
C LYS A 27 -31.41 2.14 7.72
N LEU A 28 -30.53 2.99 7.22
CA LEU A 28 -30.92 4.29 6.70
C LEU A 28 -31.57 4.19 5.32
N GLU A 29 -32.46 5.11 5.02
CA GLU A 29 -32.94 5.33 3.65
C GLU A 29 -31.84 6.05 2.83
N PRO A 30 -31.76 5.81 1.50
CA PRO A 30 -30.83 6.51 0.62
C PRO A 30 -30.96 8.04 0.75
N GLY A 31 -29.83 8.75 0.81
CA GLY A 31 -29.77 10.18 1.00
C GLY A 31 -29.84 10.65 2.46
N THR A 32 -30.12 9.75 3.41
CA THR A 32 -30.11 10.06 4.85
C THR A 32 -28.67 10.07 5.37
N ARG A 33 -28.34 11.05 6.18
CA ARG A 33 -27.04 11.16 6.86
C ARG A 33 -27.14 10.54 8.25
N LEU A 34 -26.19 9.67 8.58
CA LEU A 34 -25.93 9.22 9.95
C LEU A 34 -24.88 10.12 10.58
N ARG A 35 -25.11 10.53 11.81
CA ARG A 35 -24.15 11.21 12.66
C ARG A 35 -24.10 10.50 14.00
N ALA A 36 -22.91 10.04 14.39
CA ALA A 36 -22.73 9.31 15.65
C ALA A 36 -21.66 10.01 16.50
N ILE A 37 -21.92 10.15 17.81
CA ILE A 37 -20.96 10.64 18.78
C ILE A 37 -20.41 9.42 19.53
N VAL A 38 -19.10 9.34 19.64
CA VAL A 38 -18.38 8.24 20.26
C VAL A 38 -17.28 8.78 21.17
N ASP A 39 -16.94 8.05 22.22
CA ASP A 39 -15.89 8.38 23.19
C ASP A 39 -14.55 7.73 22.86
N THR A 40 -14.54 6.89 21.85
CA THR A 40 -13.35 6.19 21.37
C THR A 40 -13.00 6.69 19.98
N ASN A 41 -11.69 6.80 19.66
CA ASN A 41 -11.25 7.20 18.32
C ASN A 41 -11.78 6.21 17.26
N PRO A 42 -12.79 6.58 16.44
CA PRO A 42 -13.39 5.66 15.46
C PRO A 42 -12.48 5.39 14.27
N ARG A 43 -11.32 6.05 14.17
CA ARG A 43 -10.32 5.83 13.12
C ARG A 43 -9.81 4.40 13.10
N ARG A 44 -9.81 3.69 14.24
CA ARG A 44 -9.45 2.27 14.29
C ARG A 44 -10.41 1.35 13.52
N SER A 45 -11.64 1.79 13.33
CA SER A 45 -12.66 1.07 12.54
C SER A 45 -12.69 1.48 11.07
N TYR A 46 -11.85 2.44 10.68
CA TYR A 46 -11.86 3.06 9.35
C TYR A 46 -11.73 2.06 8.21
N MET A 47 -10.80 1.11 8.30
CA MET A 47 -10.59 0.12 7.24
C MET A 47 -11.85 -0.70 6.96
N GLY A 48 -12.60 -1.08 7.99
CA GLY A 48 -13.88 -1.77 7.81
C GLY A 48 -14.90 -0.95 7.01
N PHE A 49 -14.96 0.37 7.20
CA PHE A 49 -15.86 1.24 6.42
C PHE A 49 -15.38 1.43 4.98
N VAL A 50 -14.08 1.58 4.77
CA VAL A 50 -13.48 1.63 3.42
C VAL A 50 -13.71 0.32 2.68
N GLU A 51 -13.48 -0.80 3.33
CA GLU A 51 -13.74 -2.13 2.77
C GLU A 51 -15.22 -2.37 2.47
N ALA A 52 -16.11 -1.77 3.26
CA ALA A 52 -17.54 -1.79 3.00
C ALA A 52 -17.99 -0.73 1.96
N GLY A 53 -17.06 0.05 1.39
CA GLY A 53 -17.36 1.08 0.40
C GLY A 53 -18.15 2.28 0.95
N ILE A 54 -18.06 2.56 2.27
CA ILE A 54 -18.78 3.65 2.92
C ILE A 54 -17.91 4.89 2.99
N ALA A 55 -18.24 5.90 2.19
CA ALA A 55 -17.65 7.22 2.33
C ALA A 55 -18.13 7.88 3.63
N HIS A 56 -17.21 8.21 4.52
CA HIS A 56 -17.53 8.77 5.83
C HIS A 56 -16.53 9.86 6.25
N ARG A 57 -16.90 10.61 7.26
CA ARG A 57 -16.08 11.66 7.86
C ARG A 57 -15.94 11.43 9.35
N ILE A 58 -14.75 11.67 9.87
CA ILE A 58 -14.45 11.64 11.30
C ILE A 58 -13.93 13.02 11.72
N ALA A 59 -14.46 13.57 12.78
CA ALA A 59 -14.03 14.81 13.37
C ALA A 59 -13.88 14.67 14.88
N ARG A 60 -12.83 15.28 15.45
CA ARG A 60 -12.67 15.37 16.90
C ARG A 60 -13.49 16.56 17.40
N LEU A 61 -14.34 16.34 18.38
CA LEU A 61 -15.20 17.36 18.98
C LEU A 61 -14.60 18.01 20.22
N GLY A 62 -13.80 17.24 21.00
CA GLY A 62 -13.20 17.68 22.25
C GLY A 62 -12.33 16.59 22.86
N ASP A 63 -12.02 16.72 24.16
CA ASP A 63 -11.22 15.71 24.86
C ASP A 63 -11.97 14.38 24.99
N GLY A 64 -11.54 13.41 24.19
CA GLY A 64 -12.11 12.06 24.17
C GLY A 64 -13.39 11.90 23.34
N GLU A 65 -13.92 12.96 22.74
CA GLU A 65 -15.15 12.89 21.93
C GLU A 65 -14.87 13.01 20.43
N TRP A 66 -15.53 12.18 19.65
CA TRP A 66 -15.41 12.11 18.21
C TRP A 66 -16.78 12.07 17.54
N GLU A 67 -16.90 12.71 16.40
CA GLU A 67 -18.02 12.57 15.48
C GLU A 67 -17.63 11.65 14.33
N TRP A 68 -18.44 10.62 14.08
CA TRP A 68 -18.43 9.86 12.84
C TRP A 68 -19.68 10.18 12.04
N SER A 69 -19.56 10.45 10.76
CA SER A 69 -20.73 10.72 9.92
C SER A 69 -20.57 10.18 8.52
N ALA A 70 -21.67 9.62 7.97
CA ALA A 70 -21.77 9.15 6.60
C ALA A 70 -23.17 9.41 6.04
N THR A 71 -23.27 9.61 4.72
CA THR A 71 -24.57 9.70 4.04
C THR A 71 -24.85 8.39 3.33
N ARG A 72 -26.04 7.84 3.55
CA ARG A 72 -26.47 6.61 2.88
C ARG A 72 -26.53 6.85 1.38
N ALA A 73 -25.70 6.17 0.61
CA ALA A 73 -25.73 6.24 -0.83
C ALA A 73 -26.99 5.57 -1.39
N ALA A 74 -27.53 6.10 -2.47
CA ALA A 74 -28.63 5.46 -3.21
C ALA A 74 -28.21 4.13 -3.82
N TRP A 75 -26.93 4.00 -4.12
CA TRP A 75 -26.27 2.78 -4.53
C TRP A 75 -25.06 2.56 -3.64
N GLN A 76 -24.92 1.38 -3.07
CA GLN A 76 -23.74 0.97 -2.34
C GLN A 76 -22.85 0.13 -3.24
N PRO A 77 -21.63 0.59 -3.57
CA PRO A 77 -20.62 -0.35 -3.95
C PRO A 77 -20.34 -1.22 -2.72
N MET A 78 -20.74 -2.46 -2.80
CA MET A 78 -20.39 -3.43 -1.78
C MET A 78 -18.94 -3.76 -1.89
N GLY A 79 -18.20 -3.46 -0.85
CA GLY A 79 -16.77 -3.75 -0.77
C GLY A 79 -15.91 -2.79 -1.58
N ASN A 80 -14.61 -2.96 -1.49
CA ASN A 80 -13.61 -2.32 -2.33
C ASN A 80 -14.14 -2.28 -3.77
N GLY A 81 -14.44 -1.10 -4.28
CA GLY A 81 -15.03 -0.93 -5.60
C GLY A 81 -14.24 -1.66 -6.69
N PRO A 82 -14.86 -1.97 -7.83
CA PRO A 82 -14.22 -2.73 -8.92
C PRO A 82 -13.05 -1.97 -9.56
N GLY A 83 -12.51 -1.00 -8.87
CA GLY A 83 -11.56 -0.05 -9.40
C GLY A 83 -10.11 -0.41 -9.20
N VAL A 84 -9.30 0.25 -9.97
CA VAL A 84 -7.84 0.14 -10.01
C VAL A 84 -7.25 0.38 -8.61
N HIS A 85 -6.55 -0.61 -8.07
CA HIS A 85 -6.02 -0.55 -6.70
C HIS A 85 -4.50 -0.47 -6.65
N HIS A 86 -3.80 -1.40 -7.26
CA HIS A 86 -2.34 -1.43 -7.30
C HIS A 86 -1.85 -1.19 -8.72
N ILE A 87 -0.71 -0.52 -8.86
CA ILE A 87 -0.20 -0.01 -10.12
C ILE A 87 1.30 -0.23 -10.22
N GLY A 88 1.79 -0.47 -11.44
CA GLY A 88 3.22 -0.59 -11.73
C GLY A 88 3.51 -0.21 -13.18
N ILE A 89 4.74 0.19 -13.45
CA ILE A 89 5.16 0.68 -14.77
C ILE A 89 6.22 -0.22 -15.38
N SER A 90 6.25 -0.33 -16.71
CA SER A 90 7.32 -1.01 -17.43
C SER A 90 8.65 -0.25 -17.31
N PRO A 91 9.80 -0.95 -17.41
CA PRO A 91 11.12 -0.32 -17.31
C PRO A 91 11.37 0.79 -18.35
N ASP A 92 10.73 0.71 -19.50
CA ASP A 92 10.81 1.73 -20.55
C ASP A 92 9.82 2.91 -20.37
N GLY A 93 8.99 2.85 -19.32
CA GLY A 93 8.00 3.87 -18.99
C GLY A 93 6.78 3.93 -19.92
N ARG A 94 6.68 3.05 -20.93
CA ARG A 94 5.63 3.14 -21.97
C ARG A 94 4.33 2.43 -21.62
N ARG A 95 4.38 1.47 -20.73
CA ARG A 95 3.24 0.65 -20.33
C ARG A 95 3.02 0.76 -18.83
N LEU A 96 1.77 1.02 -18.47
CA LEU A 96 1.33 1.05 -17.10
C LEU A 96 0.38 -0.11 -16.86
N TYR A 97 0.63 -0.87 -15.81
CA TYR A 97 -0.19 -2.01 -15.42
C TYR A 97 -0.92 -1.69 -14.15
N ALA A 98 -2.17 -2.10 -14.05
CA ALA A 98 -2.91 -1.99 -12.82
C ALA A 98 -3.77 -3.23 -12.58
N VAL A 99 -4.10 -3.49 -11.33
CA VAL A 99 -5.05 -4.53 -10.94
C VAL A 99 -6.18 -3.93 -10.14
N ASP A 100 -7.38 -4.44 -10.36
CA ASP A 100 -8.49 -4.23 -9.43
C ASP A 100 -8.45 -5.27 -8.29
N ARG A 101 -9.34 -5.15 -7.35
CA ARG A 101 -9.46 -6.14 -6.26
C ARG A 101 -10.38 -7.31 -6.60
N GLU A 102 -10.97 -7.29 -7.77
CA GLU A 102 -11.92 -8.31 -8.18
C GLU A 102 -11.29 -9.37 -9.09
N ARG A 103 -11.01 -9.02 -10.35
CA ARG A 103 -10.65 -10.03 -11.36
C ARG A 103 -9.89 -9.50 -12.56
N LYS A 104 -9.48 -8.24 -12.62
CA LYS A 104 -8.91 -7.68 -13.85
C LYS A 104 -7.50 -7.14 -13.66
N VAL A 105 -6.72 -7.31 -14.69
CA VAL A 105 -5.48 -6.59 -14.93
C VAL A 105 -5.71 -5.67 -16.12
N PHE A 106 -5.23 -4.45 -16.03
CA PHE A 106 -5.36 -3.41 -17.04
C PHE A 106 -3.98 -3.04 -17.58
N LEU A 107 -3.93 -2.74 -18.87
CA LEU A 107 -2.75 -2.23 -19.55
C LEU A 107 -3.09 -0.87 -20.17
N PHE A 108 -2.32 0.14 -19.81
CA PHE A 108 -2.45 1.49 -20.34
C PHE A 108 -1.19 1.89 -21.12
N ASP A 109 -1.38 2.66 -22.17
CA ASP A 109 -0.34 3.36 -22.90
C ASP A 109 -0.10 4.71 -22.22
N THR A 110 1.13 4.96 -21.76
CA THR A 110 1.48 6.17 -21.02
C THR A 110 1.64 7.41 -21.89
N GLU A 111 1.98 7.24 -23.17
CA GLU A 111 2.10 8.35 -24.13
C GLU A 111 0.71 8.80 -24.63
N ARG A 112 -0.12 7.81 -25.01
CA ARG A 112 -1.49 8.08 -25.48
C ARG A 112 -2.47 8.34 -24.34
N GLN A 113 -2.07 8.06 -23.11
CA GLN A 113 -2.87 8.20 -21.90
C GLN A 113 -4.24 7.51 -22.02
N CYS A 114 -4.24 6.28 -22.47
CA CYS A 114 -5.45 5.49 -22.66
C CYS A 114 -5.29 4.04 -22.22
N LEU A 115 -6.41 3.41 -21.91
CA LEU A 115 -6.50 1.96 -21.72
C LEU A 115 -6.36 1.27 -23.07
N THR A 116 -5.46 0.28 -23.17
CA THR A 116 -5.18 -0.46 -24.41
C THR A 116 -5.65 -1.91 -24.35
N ALA A 117 -5.62 -2.52 -23.17
CA ALA A 117 -6.08 -3.89 -22.96
C ALA A 117 -6.52 -4.14 -21.53
N SER A 118 -7.37 -5.14 -21.33
CA SER A 118 -7.63 -5.72 -20.03
C SER A 118 -7.73 -7.23 -20.13
N ALA A 119 -7.34 -7.93 -19.07
CA ALA A 119 -7.43 -9.39 -18.99
C ALA A 119 -8.07 -9.82 -17.68
N ALA A 120 -8.87 -10.88 -17.75
CA ALA A 120 -9.43 -11.50 -16.57
C ALA A 120 -8.39 -12.38 -15.88
N VAL A 121 -8.34 -12.28 -14.56
CA VAL A 121 -7.59 -13.15 -13.65
C VAL A 121 -8.57 -13.74 -12.62
N ASN A 122 -8.09 -14.63 -11.75
CA ASN A 122 -8.96 -15.20 -10.73
C ASN A 122 -9.28 -14.18 -9.61
N GLN A 123 -10.33 -14.46 -8.85
CA GLN A 123 -10.80 -13.58 -7.77
C GLN A 123 -9.75 -13.31 -6.69
N GLY A 124 -9.85 -12.14 -6.09
CA GLY A 124 -9.00 -11.72 -4.99
C GLY A 124 -7.63 -11.23 -5.44
N THR A 125 -7.52 -10.76 -6.67
CA THR A 125 -6.38 -10.01 -7.15
C THR A 125 -6.27 -8.71 -6.39
N SER A 126 -5.11 -8.40 -5.82
CA SER A 126 -4.94 -7.15 -5.09
C SER A 126 -3.64 -6.41 -5.42
N HIS A 127 -2.60 -7.14 -5.79
CA HIS A 127 -1.27 -6.58 -5.99
C HIS A 127 -0.59 -7.21 -7.20
N LEU A 128 0.27 -6.44 -7.81
CA LEU A 128 1.14 -6.86 -8.90
C LEU A 128 2.59 -6.44 -8.64
N ALA A 129 3.52 -7.09 -9.30
CA ALA A 129 4.89 -6.62 -9.47
C ALA A 129 5.24 -6.61 -10.95
N VAL A 130 6.01 -5.62 -11.37
CA VAL A 130 6.58 -5.56 -12.71
C VAL A 130 8.06 -5.90 -12.61
N HIS A 131 8.50 -6.86 -13.40
CA HIS A 131 9.90 -7.26 -13.42
C HIS A 131 10.79 -6.12 -13.94
N PRO A 132 11.81 -5.68 -13.20
CA PRO A 132 12.52 -4.43 -13.46
C PRO A 132 13.33 -4.43 -14.77
N ARG A 133 13.65 -5.61 -15.32
CA ARG A 133 14.39 -5.71 -16.60
C ARG A 133 13.53 -6.17 -17.77
N SER A 134 12.68 -7.17 -17.57
CA SER A 134 11.89 -7.76 -18.66
C SER A 134 10.52 -7.15 -18.86
N GLY A 135 10.05 -6.35 -17.90
CA GLY A 135 8.69 -5.80 -17.91
C GLY A 135 7.58 -6.84 -17.69
N ARG A 136 7.91 -8.13 -17.47
CA ARG A 136 6.91 -9.17 -17.17
C ARG A 136 6.10 -8.79 -15.94
N VAL A 137 4.83 -9.13 -15.94
CA VAL A 137 3.90 -8.77 -14.86
C VAL A 137 3.55 -10.00 -14.05
N TYR A 138 3.72 -9.90 -12.74
CA TYR A 138 3.34 -10.92 -11.77
C TYR A 138 2.16 -10.44 -10.96
N VAL A 139 1.13 -11.25 -10.91
CA VAL A 139 -0.12 -10.93 -10.22
C VAL A 139 -0.41 -12.01 -9.20
N CYS A 140 -0.71 -11.62 -7.96
CA CYS A 140 -1.14 -12.57 -6.95
C CYS A 140 -2.66 -12.79 -7.01
N GLU A 141 -3.07 -14.04 -6.92
CA GLU A 141 -4.46 -14.49 -6.92
C GLU A 141 -4.76 -15.16 -5.58
N ARG A 142 -5.45 -14.44 -4.69
CA ARG A 142 -5.67 -14.90 -3.31
C ARG A 142 -6.61 -16.11 -3.21
N SER A 143 -7.63 -16.15 -4.06
CA SER A 143 -8.64 -17.23 -4.03
C SER A 143 -8.13 -18.58 -4.50
N THR A 144 -7.13 -18.59 -5.36
CA THR A 144 -6.52 -19.81 -5.92
C THR A 144 -5.14 -20.10 -5.34
N HIS A 145 -4.68 -19.28 -4.38
CA HIS A 145 -3.36 -19.43 -3.77
C HIS A 145 -2.25 -19.56 -4.81
N SER A 146 -2.25 -18.65 -5.78
CA SER A 146 -1.34 -18.71 -6.91
C SER A 146 -0.76 -17.35 -7.28
N MET A 147 0.36 -17.37 -7.98
CA MET A 147 0.91 -16.25 -8.70
C MET A 147 0.88 -16.53 -10.19
N VAL A 148 0.43 -15.57 -10.97
CA VAL A 148 0.35 -15.63 -12.43
C VAL A 148 1.41 -14.72 -13.01
N ARG A 149 2.15 -15.22 -14.02
CA ARG A 149 3.01 -14.42 -14.88
C ARG A 149 2.27 -14.11 -16.17
N LEU A 150 2.15 -12.82 -16.45
CA LEU A 150 1.51 -12.30 -17.66
C LEU A 150 2.56 -11.79 -18.65
N ASP A 151 2.22 -11.90 -19.93
CA ASP A 151 2.94 -11.24 -20.99
C ASP A 151 2.76 -9.72 -20.88
N ALA A 152 3.85 -8.98 -21.04
CA ALA A 152 3.87 -7.54 -20.84
C ALA A 152 3.10 -6.73 -21.91
N GLU A 153 2.82 -7.30 -23.08
CA GLU A 153 2.17 -6.62 -24.19
C GLU A 153 0.72 -7.05 -24.38
N THR A 154 0.45 -8.34 -24.17
CA THR A 154 -0.86 -8.93 -24.48
C THR A 154 -1.69 -9.23 -23.24
N LEU A 155 -1.08 -9.21 -22.03
CA LEU A 155 -1.64 -9.70 -20.78
C LEU A 155 -2.02 -11.19 -20.79
N GLU A 156 -1.58 -11.96 -21.78
CA GLU A 156 -1.80 -13.40 -21.82
C GLU A 156 -1.04 -14.11 -20.68
N THR A 157 -1.68 -15.09 -20.07
CA THR A 157 -1.03 -15.92 -19.05
C THR A 157 0.11 -16.74 -19.65
N ARG A 158 1.34 -16.50 -19.19
CA ARG A 158 2.56 -17.21 -19.60
C ARG A 158 3.05 -18.23 -18.57
N GLY A 159 2.44 -18.27 -17.42
CA GLY A 159 2.77 -19.23 -16.36
C GLY A 159 1.97 -18.99 -15.10
N ARG A 160 1.81 -20.05 -14.32
CA ARG A 160 1.14 -20.04 -13.02
C ARG A 160 1.87 -20.96 -12.04
N ILE A 161 2.09 -20.50 -10.82
CA ILE A 161 2.65 -21.31 -9.73
C ILE A 161 1.75 -21.24 -8.51
N GLY A 162 1.66 -22.33 -7.77
CA GLY A 162 1.01 -22.36 -6.47
C GLY A 162 1.88 -21.65 -5.42
N THR A 163 1.25 -20.96 -4.48
CA THR A 163 1.89 -20.19 -3.42
C THR A 163 1.43 -20.69 -2.04
N GLY A 164 1.85 -20.01 -0.97
CA GLY A 164 1.16 -20.09 0.32
C GLY A 164 -0.25 -19.54 0.24
N GLU A 165 -1.05 -19.78 1.28
CA GLU A 165 -2.43 -19.29 1.35
C GLU A 165 -2.51 -17.76 1.39
N SER A 166 -3.52 -17.21 0.75
CA SER A 166 -3.77 -15.77 0.70
C SER A 166 -2.51 -14.95 0.36
N PRO A 167 -1.85 -15.21 -0.79
CA PRO A 167 -0.65 -14.50 -1.19
C PRO A 167 -0.90 -12.99 -1.27
N ASN A 168 0.10 -12.21 -0.88
CA ASN A 168 0.00 -10.76 -0.86
C ASN A 168 1.31 -10.10 -1.28
N LEU A 169 1.25 -8.90 -1.85
CA LEU A 169 2.39 -8.03 -2.20
C LEU A 169 3.58 -8.78 -2.82
N PRO A 170 3.51 -9.17 -4.10
CA PRO A 170 4.66 -9.73 -4.80
C PRO A 170 5.77 -8.67 -4.87
N THR A 171 6.99 -9.06 -4.54
CA THR A 171 8.16 -8.18 -4.57
C THR A 171 9.21 -8.78 -5.49
N ALA A 172 9.60 -8.05 -6.53
CA ALA A 172 10.69 -8.43 -7.41
C ALA A 172 12.01 -7.84 -6.89
N ALA A 173 13.09 -8.62 -6.94
CA ALA A 173 14.42 -8.11 -6.72
C ALA A 173 14.80 -7.10 -7.83
N GLU A 174 15.60 -6.09 -7.50
CA GLU A 174 15.99 -5.05 -8.47
C GLU A 174 16.83 -5.61 -9.61
N ASP A 175 17.66 -6.62 -9.34
CA ASP A 175 18.40 -7.35 -10.35
C ASP A 175 17.53 -8.28 -11.20
N GLY A 176 16.27 -8.49 -10.82
CA GLY A 176 15.30 -9.34 -11.49
C GLY A 176 15.54 -10.84 -11.30
N SER A 177 16.41 -11.25 -10.39
CA SER A 177 16.75 -12.66 -10.17
C SER A 177 15.62 -13.47 -9.55
N VAL A 178 14.80 -12.83 -8.70
CA VAL A 178 13.72 -13.47 -7.97
C VAL A 178 12.50 -12.57 -7.82
N VAL A 179 11.33 -13.18 -7.70
CA VAL A 179 10.10 -12.56 -7.19
C VAL A 179 9.68 -13.35 -5.95
N ILE A 180 9.47 -12.68 -4.84
CA ILE A 180 9.02 -13.29 -3.60
C ILE A 180 7.57 -12.91 -3.30
N LEU A 181 6.87 -13.80 -2.63
CA LEU A 181 5.46 -13.64 -2.34
C LEU A 181 5.13 -14.25 -0.97
N PRO A 182 4.88 -13.43 0.07
CA PRO A 182 4.47 -13.93 1.37
C PRO A 182 3.03 -14.46 1.34
N GLY A 183 2.81 -15.60 1.97
CA GLY A 183 1.50 -16.20 2.16
C GLY A 183 1.05 -16.15 3.62
N GLY A 184 -0.23 -15.85 3.85
CA GLY A 184 -0.79 -15.66 5.19
C GLY A 184 -0.73 -16.89 6.14
N ASN A 185 -0.34 -18.05 5.60
CA ASN A 185 -0.11 -19.29 6.38
C ASN A 185 1.37 -19.53 6.73
N GLY A 186 2.22 -18.50 6.66
CA GLY A 186 3.63 -18.60 7.02
C GLY A 186 4.52 -19.25 5.96
N ILE A 187 4.10 -19.22 4.70
CA ILE A 187 4.89 -19.68 3.57
C ILE A 187 5.40 -18.50 2.76
N LEU A 188 6.71 -18.40 2.57
CA LEU A 188 7.30 -17.50 1.59
C LEU A 188 7.51 -18.28 0.27
N THR A 189 6.84 -17.86 -0.78
CA THR A 189 7.06 -18.41 -2.12
C THR A 189 8.15 -17.60 -2.81
N VAL A 190 9.16 -18.28 -3.29
CA VAL A 190 10.27 -17.73 -4.08
C VAL A 190 10.12 -18.20 -5.51
N ALA A 191 9.94 -17.30 -6.45
CA ALA A 191 9.87 -17.58 -7.88
C ALA A 191 11.14 -17.08 -8.57
N ARG A 192 11.75 -17.94 -9.39
CA ARG A 192 12.86 -17.58 -10.28
C ARG A 192 12.33 -17.53 -11.70
N ASP A 193 12.55 -16.42 -12.36
CA ASP A 193 12.00 -16.17 -13.69
C ASP A 193 13.00 -16.51 -14.80
N ASP A 194 13.39 -17.77 -14.85
CA ASP A 194 14.14 -18.34 -15.96
C ASP A 194 13.21 -18.66 -17.16
N ALA A 195 13.64 -19.51 -18.06
CA ALA A 195 12.84 -19.97 -19.21
C ALA A 195 11.49 -20.59 -18.76
N GLU A 196 11.50 -21.30 -17.63
CA GLU A 196 10.31 -21.81 -16.95
C GLU A 196 10.23 -21.17 -15.56
N LEU A 197 9.01 -20.74 -15.15
CA LEU A 197 8.77 -20.15 -13.85
C LEU A 197 8.94 -21.24 -12.76
N GLN A 198 10.11 -21.26 -12.12
CA GLN A 198 10.42 -22.19 -11.03
C GLN A 198 10.00 -21.60 -9.69
N ARG A 199 9.62 -22.44 -8.76
CA ARG A 199 9.23 -22.04 -7.41
C ARG A 199 9.91 -22.86 -6.32
N THR A 200 10.11 -22.19 -5.18
CA THR A 200 10.41 -22.82 -3.89
C THR A 200 9.48 -22.21 -2.83
N ASN A 201 8.83 -23.06 -2.05
CA ASN A 201 8.01 -22.63 -0.93
C ASN A 201 8.79 -22.86 0.36
N LEU A 202 9.08 -21.78 1.09
CA LEU A 202 9.84 -21.79 2.33
C LEU A 202 8.92 -21.59 3.53
N PRO A 203 8.86 -22.53 4.48
CA PRO A 203 8.12 -22.33 5.72
C PRO A 203 8.90 -21.34 6.61
N ILE A 204 8.35 -20.16 6.81
CA ILE A 204 8.90 -19.11 7.67
C ILE A 204 8.06 -18.87 8.92
N GLY A 205 6.88 -19.49 8.99
CA GLY A 205 5.95 -19.36 10.12
C GLY A 205 5.18 -18.05 10.14
N GLY A 206 4.31 -17.91 11.13
CA GLY A 206 3.56 -16.69 11.42
C GLY A 206 2.50 -16.29 10.38
N LYS A 207 2.28 -14.99 10.24
CA LYS A 207 1.34 -14.39 9.26
C LYS A 207 2.00 -13.25 8.51
N PRO A 208 2.92 -13.55 7.60
CA PRO A 208 3.57 -12.54 6.78
C PRO A 208 2.58 -11.93 5.77
N SER A 209 2.69 -10.62 5.53
CA SER A 209 1.80 -9.91 4.60
C SER A 209 2.53 -9.03 3.58
N ALA A 210 3.75 -8.66 3.88
CA ALA A 210 4.62 -7.86 3.02
C ALA A 210 6.03 -8.43 3.06
N SER A 211 6.90 -7.96 2.20
CA SER A 211 8.32 -8.34 2.19
C SER A 211 9.14 -7.34 1.40
N THR A 212 10.44 -7.32 1.65
CA THR A 212 11.42 -6.68 0.77
C THR A 212 12.55 -7.65 0.47
N VAL A 213 13.28 -7.39 -0.61
CA VAL A 213 14.43 -8.19 -1.07
C VAL A 213 15.65 -7.30 -1.09
N SER A 214 16.81 -7.81 -0.71
CA SER A 214 18.09 -7.13 -0.92
C SER A 214 18.31 -6.84 -2.41
N HIS A 215 19.03 -5.77 -2.73
CA HIS A 215 19.27 -5.36 -4.13
C HIS A 215 20.00 -6.43 -4.93
N ASP A 216 20.83 -7.24 -4.27
CA ASP A 216 21.55 -8.38 -4.87
C ASP A 216 20.66 -9.65 -5.04
N GLY A 217 19.38 -9.60 -4.65
CA GLY A 217 18.44 -10.71 -4.78
C GLY A 217 18.68 -11.92 -3.87
N ARG A 218 19.62 -11.84 -2.91
CA ARG A 218 20.04 -13.00 -2.11
C ARG A 218 19.28 -13.16 -0.80
N ARG A 219 18.72 -12.07 -0.25
CA ARG A 219 18.04 -12.09 1.04
C ARG A 219 16.64 -11.52 0.93
N ALA A 220 15.71 -12.09 1.66
CA ALA A 220 14.39 -11.52 1.89
C ALA A 220 14.23 -11.15 3.36
N TYR A 221 13.48 -10.07 3.60
CA TYR A 221 13.13 -9.58 4.92
C TYR A 221 11.61 -9.50 5.00
N VAL A 222 11.04 -10.32 5.89
CA VAL A 222 9.59 -10.57 5.95
C VAL A 222 9.08 -10.25 7.35
N PRO A 223 8.30 -9.19 7.54
CA PRO A 223 7.68 -8.90 8.83
C PRO A 223 6.56 -9.88 9.15
N ASP A 224 6.53 -10.34 10.38
CA ASP A 224 5.49 -11.16 10.97
C ASP A 224 4.74 -10.38 12.06
N ALA A 225 3.60 -9.82 11.70
CA ALA A 225 2.80 -9.01 12.60
C ALA A 225 2.09 -9.81 13.71
N ALA A 226 2.05 -11.15 13.60
CA ALA A 226 1.49 -12.00 14.64
C ALA A 226 2.49 -12.28 15.77
N ARG A 227 3.78 -12.34 15.43
CA ARG A 227 4.85 -12.63 16.38
C ARG A 227 5.72 -11.40 16.71
N ASN A 228 5.50 -10.26 16.03
CA ASN A 228 6.30 -9.04 16.14
C ASN A 228 7.79 -9.28 15.83
N LEU A 229 8.04 -9.98 14.73
CA LEU A 229 9.37 -10.36 14.27
C LEU A 229 9.62 -9.84 12.87
N LEU A 230 10.89 -9.57 12.58
CA LEU A 230 11.42 -9.55 11.21
C LEU A 230 12.10 -10.90 10.94
N VAL A 231 11.59 -11.65 9.97
CA VAL A 231 12.20 -12.92 9.52
C VAL A 231 13.13 -12.62 8.36
N SER A 232 14.43 -12.88 8.54
CA SER A 232 15.45 -12.76 7.51
C SER A 232 15.71 -14.13 6.88
N VAL A 233 15.68 -14.20 5.54
CA VAL A 233 15.73 -15.45 4.78
C VAL A 233 16.85 -15.39 3.74
N ASP A 234 17.63 -16.47 3.66
CA ASP A 234 18.57 -16.73 2.58
C ASP A 234 17.79 -17.33 1.40
N LEU A 235 17.69 -16.62 0.30
CA LEU A 235 16.94 -17.04 -0.89
C LEU A 235 17.70 -18.06 -1.75
N GLU A 236 19.02 -18.13 -1.63
CA GLU A 236 19.85 -19.09 -2.35
C GLU A 236 19.81 -20.46 -1.66
N GLN A 237 20.01 -20.48 -0.34
CA GLN A 237 20.01 -21.71 0.45
C GLN A 237 18.61 -22.13 0.89
N GLY A 238 17.60 -21.27 0.74
CA GLY A 238 16.21 -21.58 1.08
C GLY A 238 16.00 -21.81 2.58
N ARG A 239 16.60 -20.97 3.45
CA ARG A 239 16.52 -21.12 4.90
C ARG A 239 16.36 -19.79 5.63
N VAL A 240 15.74 -19.85 6.78
CA VAL A 240 15.68 -18.70 7.72
C VAL A 240 17.09 -18.48 8.31
N LEU A 241 17.54 -17.23 8.24
CA LEU A 241 18.82 -16.78 8.82
C LEU A 241 18.64 -16.30 10.26
N ALA A 242 17.59 -15.53 10.51
CA ALA A 242 17.29 -14.95 11.80
C ALA A 242 15.82 -14.60 11.95
N GLU A 243 15.37 -14.54 13.20
CA GLU A 243 14.09 -13.96 13.63
C GLU A 243 14.41 -12.86 14.64
N THR A 244 14.28 -11.59 14.21
CA THR A 244 14.64 -10.42 15.00
C THR A 244 13.40 -9.79 15.62
N PRO A 245 13.30 -9.66 16.96
CA PRO A 245 12.21 -8.91 17.60
C PRO A 245 12.21 -7.44 17.16
N VAL A 246 11.03 -6.94 16.77
CA VAL A 246 10.78 -5.56 16.36
C VAL A 246 9.58 -4.99 17.13
N GLY A 247 9.12 -3.80 16.78
CA GLY A 247 7.93 -3.21 17.39
C GLY A 247 6.65 -3.98 17.06
N ASP A 248 5.53 -3.58 17.66
CA ASP A 248 4.25 -4.26 17.50
C ASP A 248 3.57 -3.92 16.18
N GLY A 249 3.10 -4.94 15.47
CA GLY A 249 2.45 -4.84 14.18
C GLY A 249 3.38 -4.43 13.03
N PRO A 250 4.54 -5.10 12.84
CA PRO A 250 5.48 -4.76 11.78
C PRO A 250 4.86 -4.98 10.40
N SER A 251 5.15 -4.04 9.49
CA SER A 251 4.65 -4.04 8.11
C SER A 251 5.60 -3.25 7.19
N HIS A 252 5.41 -3.39 5.89
CA HIS A 252 6.08 -2.63 4.82
C HIS A 252 7.57 -2.38 5.05
N PRO A 253 8.38 -3.45 5.10
CA PRO A 253 9.82 -3.32 5.27
C PRO A 253 10.43 -2.72 4.00
N ILE A 254 11.49 -1.93 4.17
CA ILE A 254 12.32 -1.45 3.08
C ILE A 254 13.79 -1.59 3.46
N VAL A 255 14.63 -2.01 2.52
CA VAL A 255 16.07 -2.12 2.72
C VAL A 255 16.77 -0.89 2.13
N THR A 256 17.80 -0.39 2.82
CA THR A 256 18.62 0.72 2.31
C THR A 256 19.39 0.33 1.04
N PRO A 257 19.67 1.28 0.12
CA PRO A 257 20.34 0.99 -1.14
C PRO A 257 21.72 0.32 -1.02
N ASP A 258 22.36 0.43 0.13
CA ASP A 258 23.64 -0.23 0.45
C ASP A 258 23.49 -1.64 1.05
N ASP A 259 22.25 -2.14 1.16
CA ASP A 259 21.87 -3.43 1.77
C ASP A 259 22.35 -3.60 3.22
N ARG A 260 22.49 -2.48 3.99
CA ARG A 260 22.97 -2.55 5.38
C ARG A 260 21.90 -2.45 6.43
N THR A 261 20.81 -1.76 6.14
CA THR A 261 19.73 -1.52 7.12
C THR A 261 18.39 -1.88 6.55
N VAL A 262 17.60 -2.64 7.32
CA VAL A 262 16.19 -2.86 7.05
C VAL A 262 15.38 -1.94 7.96
N CYS A 263 14.52 -1.12 7.38
CA CYS A 263 13.59 -0.25 8.08
C CYS A 263 12.20 -0.87 8.07
N ILE A 264 11.55 -0.94 9.23
CA ILE A 264 10.23 -1.57 9.39
C ILE A 264 9.31 -0.61 10.13
N ALA A 265 8.16 -0.29 9.55
CA ALA A 265 7.10 0.44 10.25
C ALA A 265 6.31 -0.50 11.15
N ASN A 266 6.10 -0.11 12.41
CA ASN A 266 5.37 -0.88 13.41
C ASN A 266 4.05 -0.16 13.73
N SER A 267 2.95 -0.67 13.16
CA SER A 267 1.68 0.06 13.14
C SER A 267 0.97 0.14 14.49
N ARG A 268 1.20 -0.81 15.39
CA ARG A 268 0.57 -0.84 16.72
C ARG A 268 1.43 -0.20 17.81
N SER A 269 2.76 -0.26 17.71
CA SER A 269 3.67 0.46 18.62
C SER A 269 3.98 1.88 18.17
N HIS A 270 3.55 2.29 16.94
CA HIS A 270 3.69 3.65 16.43
C HIS A 270 5.15 4.11 16.30
N ASP A 271 6.02 3.20 15.92
CA ASP A 271 7.46 3.42 15.79
C ASP A 271 8.03 2.74 14.54
N ILE A 272 9.32 2.91 14.34
CA ILE A 272 10.09 2.35 13.25
C ILE A 272 11.24 1.56 13.87
N SER A 273 11.39 0.29 13.50
CA SER A 273 12.56 -0.51 13.84
C SER A 273 13.59 -0.42 12.73
N LEU A 274 14.85 -0.19 13.10
CA LEU A 274 16.00 -0.29 12.20
C LEU A 274 16.78 -1.56 12.58
N VAL A 275 16.96 -2.47 11.61
CA VAL A 275 17.64 -3.75 11.81
C VAL A 275 18.86 -3.81 10.89
N ASP A 276 20.00 -4.20 11.43
CA ASP A 276 21.20 -4.48 10.64
C ASP A 276 20.98 -5.70 9.74
N ALA A 277 21.14 -5.52 8.45
CA ALA A 277 20.84 -6.54 7.45
C ALA A 277 21.89 -7.67 7.38
N GLN A 278 23.03 -7.52 8.06
CA GLN A 278 24.11 -8.51 8.08
C GLN A 278 24.15 -9.28 9.41
N THR A 279 24.06 -8.56 10.53
CA THR A 279 24.11 -9.15 11.87
C THR A 279 22.73 -9.49 12.42
N PHE A 280 21.66 -8.99 11.77
CA PHE A 280 20.23 -9.15 12.15
C PHE A 280 19.91 -8.58 13.55
N GLN A 281 20.70 -7.65 14.02
CA GLN A 281 20.47 -7.00 15.30
C GLN A 281 19.60 -5.75 15.16
N LEU A 282 18.74 -5.51 16.12
CA LEU A 282 18.00 -4.25 16.22
C LEU A 282 18.98 -3.11 16.55
N LEU A 283 19.11 -2.15 15.63
CA LEU A 283 20.00 -1.01 15.77
C LEU A 283 19.36 0.16 16.52
N ALA A 284 18.07 0.38 16.30
CA ALA A 284 17.32 1.47 16.90
C ALA A 284 15.80 1.24 16.78
N THR A 285 15.06 1.86 17.69
CA THR A 285 13.62 2.08 17.57
C THR A 285 13.37 3.58 17.60
N ILE A 286 12.71 4.12 16.56
CA ILE A 286 12.49 5.55 16.37
C ILE A 286 11.00 5.82 16.48
N PRO A 287 10.53 6.70 17.37
CA PRO A 287 9.12 7.07 17.41
C PRO A 287 8.63 7.65 16.09
N SER A 288 7.48 7.19 15.61
CA SER A 288 6.80 7.70 14.42
C SER A 288 5.47 8.37 14.82
N GLY A 289 4.46 8.30 13.98
CA GLY A 289 3.10 8.74 14.29
C GLY A 289 2.15 7.55 14.41
N GLU A 290 0.88 7.85 14.72
CA GLU A 290 -0.14 6.83 14.97
C GLU A 290 -0.37 5.96 13.72
N ALA A 291 -0.24 4.64 13.87
CA ALA A 291 -0.34 3.63 12.83
C ALA A 291 0.68 3.84 11.68
N ALA A 292 1.97 3.86 12.03
CA ALA A 292 3.05 3.81 11.05
C ALA A 292 2.83 2.64 10.07
N HIS A 293 2.80 2.93 8.77
CA HIS A 293 2.36 1.96 7.75
C HIS A 293 3.32 1.87 6.57
N GLN A 294 3.10 2.64 5.51
CA GLN A 294 3.93 2.61 4.30
C GLN A 294 5.24 3.35 4.51
N THR A 295 6.31 2.80 3.96
CA THR A 295 7.66 3.37 4.02
C THR A 295 8.23 3.60 2.63
N THR A 296 9.02 4.65 2.45
CA THR A 296 9.83 4.88 1.25
C THR A 296 11.13 5.57 1.60
N LEU A 297 12.18 5.37 0.79
CA LEU A 297 13.53 5.89 1.00
C LEU A 297 13.96 6.82 -0.13
N THR A 298 14.82 7.77 0.20
CA THR A 298 15.63 8.45 -0.82
C THR A 298 16.68 7.50 -1.40
N ALA A 299 17.08 7.69 -2.67
CA ALA A 299 18.02 6.81 -3.36
C ALA A 299 19.44 6.82 -2.75
N ASP A 300 19.79 7.84 -1.96
CA ASP A 300 21.02 7.86 -1.17
C ASP A 300 20.91 7.08 0.16
N GLY A 301 19.71 6.59 0.48
CA GLY A 301 19.44 5.84 1.71
C GLY A 301 19.49 6.65 3.00
N ASN A 302 19.56 7.99 2.92
CA ASN A 302 19.74 8.82 4.13
C ASN A 302 18.42 9.26 4.76
N THR A 303 17.33 9.35 3.98
CA THR A 303 16.04 9.81 4.47
C THR A 303 14.97 8.76 4.25
N LEU A 304 14.31 8.36 5.34
CA LEU A 304 13.14 7.49 5.31
C LEU A 304 11.88 8.33 5.57
N LEU A 305 10.88 8.13 4.74
CA LEU A 305 9.54 8.67 4.96
C LEU A 305 8.61 7.55 5.40
N VAL A 306 7.72 7.86 6.34
CA VAL A 306 6.75 6.88 6.89
C VAL A 306 5.38 7.51 6.98
N ALA A 307 4.39 6.94 6.32
CA ALA A 307 3.00 7.34 6.43
C ALA A 307 2.41 6.94 7.78
N ASN A 308 1.85 7.90 8.51
CA ASN A 308 1.18 7.67 9.79
C ASN A 308 -0.33 7.72 9.56
N PHE A 309 -0.91 6.55 9.34
CA PHE A 309 -2.25 6.39 8.80
C PHE A 309 -3.35 7.08 9.65
N PHE A 310 -3.26 7.02 10.97
CA PHE A 310 -4.24 7.63 11.87
C PHE A 310 -3.85 9.01 12.39
N GLU A 311 -2.69 9.53 12.00
CA GLU A 311 -2.23 10.87 12.41
C GLU A 311 -2.32 11.92 11.29
N ASP A 312 -2.72 11.52 10.07
CA ASP A 312 -2.80 12.39 8.89
C ASP A 312 -1.44 13.08 8.62
N SER A 313 -0.35 12.31 8.75
CA SER A 313 1.00 12.84 8.66
C SER A 313 1.97 11.86 8.01
N VAL A 314 3.11 12.39 7.58
CA VAL A 314 4.29 11.62 7.16
C VAL A 314 5.45 12.01 8.07
N SER A 315 6.04 11.00 8.74
CA SER A 315 7.30 11.19 9.48
C SER A 315 8.48 11.19 8.52
N VAL A 316 9.38 12.14 8.68
CA VAL A 316 10.66 12.21 7.98
C VAL A 316 11.75 11.82 8.95
N VAL A 317 12.46 10.74 8.67
CA VAL A 317 13.52 10.17 9.53
C VAL A 317 14.85 10.32 8.86
N ASP A 318 15.79 10.90 9.57
CA ASP A 318 17.22 10.94 9.22
C ASP A 318 17.85 9.63 9.70
N LEU A 319 18.23 8.76 8.77
CA LEU A 319 18.78 7.45 9.08
C LEU A 319 20.21 7.51 9.66
N PRO A 320 21.13 8.38 9.18
CA PRO A 320 22.43 8.53 9.78
C PRO A 320 22.41 8.88 11.28
N SER A 321 21.56 9.82 11.67
CA SER A 321 21.40 10.20 13.08
C SER A 321 20.41 9.32 13.85
N ARG A 322 19.63 8.49 13.15
CA ARG A 322 18.57 7.64 13.71
C ARG A 322 17.52 8.45 14.48
N THR A 323 17.11 9.58 13.93
CA THR A 323 16.16 10.47 14.57
C THR A 323 15.01 10.85 13.63
N ARG A 324 13.81 11.10 14.20
CA ARG A 324 12.74 11.72 13.45
C ARG A 324 13.01 13.20 13.29
N ALA A 325 13.40 13.61 12.08
CA ALA A 325 13.82 14.97 11.75
C ALA A 325 12.62 15.92 11.56
N ALA A 326 11.46 15.42 11.11
CA ALA A 326 10.27 16.22 10.90
C ALA A 326 8.99 15.38 10.90
N VAL A 327 7.84 16.07 11.02
CA VAL A 327 6.51 15.52 10.75
C VAL A 327 5.82 16.46 9.76
N VAL A 328 5.44 15.94 8.61
CA VAL A 328 4.73 16.67 7.56
C VAL A 328 3.24 16.34 7.65
N LYS A 329 2.40 17.31 7.92
CA LYS A 329 0.94 17.12 7.88
C LYS A 329 0.48 17.01 6.43
N VAL A 330 -0.31 15.98 6.14
CA VAL A 330 -0.85 15.64 4.81
C VAL A 330 -2.37 15.53 4.87
N GLY A 331 -2.99 14.96 3.84
CA GLY A 331 -4.41 14.66 3.84
C GLY A 331 -4.77 13.49 4.77
N PRO A 332 -6.08 13.23 4.97
CA PRO A 332 -6.54 12.21 5.91
C PRO A 332 -6.22 10.80 5.42
N TYR A 333 -5.80 9.95 6.35
CA TYR A 333 -5.51 8.53 6.14
C TYR A 333 -4.49 8.28 5.02
N PRO A 334 -3.24 8.80 5.14
CA PRO A 334 -2.19 8.52 4.17
C PRO A 334 -1.91 7.02 4.11
N HIS A 335 -2.09 6.42 2.93
CA HIS A 335 -1.99 4.98 2.72
C HIS A 335 -0.77 4.62 1.87
N GLY A 336 -0.78 4.94 0.58
CA GLY A 336 0.38 4.81 -0.29
C GLY A 336 1.35 5.97 -0.07
N LEU A 337 2.64 5.67 -0.08
CA LEU A 337 3.70 6.64 0.06
C LEU A 337 4.89 6.17 -0.76
N ASP A 338 5.19 6.86 -1.84
CA ASP A 338 6.23 6.46 -2.78
C ASP A 338 7.13 7.65 -3.13
N MET A 339 8.44 7.38 -3.25
CA MET A 339 9.45 8.36 -3.62
C MET A 339 9.58 8.46 -5.14
N ALA A 340 9.49 9.66 -5.68
CA ALA A 340 9.76 9.90 -7.08
C ALA A 340 11.26 9.73 -7.39
N PRO A 341 11.62 9.21 -8.57
CA PRO A 341 12.99 9.26 -9.05
C PRO A 341 13.55 10.69 -8.97
N GLY A 342 14.80 10.83 -8.52
CA GLY A 342 15.42 12.14 -8.29
C GLY A 342 15.29 12.67 -6.86
N ASN A 343 14.56 12.00 -5.97
CA ASN A 343 14.52 12.24 -4.51
C ASN A 343 13.98 13.59 -4.05
N ARG A 344 13.41 14.39 -4.95
CA ARG A 344 12.86 15.69 -4.58
C ARG A 344 11.46 15.56 -4.01
N TYR A 345 10.61 14.76 -4.65
CA TYR A 345 9.21 14.63 -4.29
C TYR A 345 8.86 13.22 -3.86
N ALA A 346 7.99 13.12 -2.86
CA ALA A 346 7.27 11.91 -2.53
C ALA A 346 5.76 12.18 -2.67
N VAL A 347 5.01 11.18 -3.10
CA VAL A 347 3.55 11.27 -3.23
C VAL A 347 2.89 10.43 -2.15
N ALA A 348 2.06 11.06 -1.34
CA ALA A 348 1.20 10.38 -0.37
C ALA A 348 -0.24 10.35 -0.89
N THR A 349 -0.80 9.15 -1.03
CA THR A 349 -2.21 8.92 -1.39
C THR A 349 -3.06 8.83 -0.13
N HIS A 350 -4.33 9.15 -0.26
CA HIS A 350 -5.25 9.25 0.89
C HIS A 350 -6.54 8.48 0.64
N PHE A 351 -6.94 7.60 1.55
CA PHE A 351 -8.22 6.91 1.42
C PHE A 351 -9.45 7.79 1.66
N GLY A 352 -9.30 8.79 2.50
CA GLY A 352 -10.40 9.65 2.91
C GLY A 352 -10.60 10.92 2.08
N ASP A 353 -9.81 11.11 1.01
CA ASP A 353 -9.76 12.37 0.27
C ASP A 353 -9.53 12.09 -1.23
N PRO A 354 -10.19 12.80 -2.17
CA PRO A 354 -9.89 12.69 -3.60
C PRO A 354 -8.57 13.38 -4.01
N TRP A 355 -7.80 13.88 -3.07
CA TRP A 355 -6.54 14.57 -3.29
C TRP A 355 -5.37 13.69 -2.87
N VAL A 356 -4.23 13.89 -3.52
CA VAL A 356 -2.94 13.38 -3.06
C VAL A 356 -2.06 14.54 -2.59
N SER A 357 -1.14 14.26 -1.67
CA SER A 357 -0.15 15.23 -1.22
C SER A 357 1.19 14.97 -1.87
N ILE A 358 1.74 15.96 -2.56
CA ILE A 358 3.10 15.95 -3.07
C ILE A 358 3.98 16.60 -2.00
N ILE A 359 4.92 15.85 -1.45
CA ILE A 359 5.81 16.28 -0.37
C ILE A 359 7.16 16.64 -0.98
N ASP A 360 7.62 17.88 -0.77
CA ASP A 360 9.01 18.24 -1.01
C ASP A 360 9.85 17.70 0.16
N VAL A 361 10.69 16.73 -0.15
CA VAL A 361 11.45 15.98 0.85
C VAL A 361 12.58 16.83 1.46
N VAL A 362 13.16 17.73 0.65
CA VAL A 362 14.23 18.63 1.08
C VAL A 362 13.66 19.72 2.01
N GLU A 363 12.54 20.34 1.58
CA GLU A 363 11.86 21.39 2.35
C GLU A 363 11.01 20.83 3.51
N ARG A 364 10.78 19.50 3.52
CA ARG A 364 9.98 18.78 4.54
C ARG A 364 8.59 19.37 4.73
N LYS A 365 7.93 19.65 3.62
CA LYS A 365 6.58 20.22 3.58
C LYS A 365 5.77 19.70 2.40
N VAL A 366 4.45 19.86 2.45
CA VAL A 366 3.60 19.65 1.28
C VAL A 366 3.87 20.75 0.27
N ALA A 367 4.37 20.39 -0.92
CA ALA A 367 4.58 21.30 -2.03
C ALA A 367 3.28 21.59 -2.77
N ALA A 368 2.44 20.57 -2.94
CA ALA A 368 1.12 20.70 -3.59
C ALA A 368 0.14 19.66 -3.08
N ARG A 369 -1.16 19.98 -3.17
CA ARG A 369 -2.27 19.03 -3.09
C ARG A 369 -2.91 18.95 -4.46
N VAL A 370 -2.93 17.76 -5.05
CA VAL A 370 -3.38 17.55 -6.42
C VAL A 370 -4.64 16.70 -6.40
N ALA A 371 -5.68 17.15 -7.13
CA ALA A 371 -6.89 16.37 -7.30
C ALA A 371 -6.57 15.10 -8.10
N ALA A 372 -6.81 13.95 -7.51
CA ALA A 372 -6.61 12.66 -8.15
C ALA A 372 -7.96 12.00 -8.44
N GLY A 373 -8.47 11.21 -7.55
CA GLY A 373 -9.75 10.52 -7.66
C GLY A 373 -10.11 9.88 -6.33
N LEU A 374 -11.36 9.52 -6.18
CA LEU A 374 -11.81 8.85 -4.96
C LEU A 374 -11.10 7.50 -4.78
N GLY A 375 -10.62 7.24 -3.57
CA GLY A 375 -9.94 6.00 -3.21
C GLY A 375 -8.53 5.91 -3.79
N SER A 376 -7.78 7.01 -3.84
CA SER A 376 -6.36 6.97 -4.22
C SER A 376 -5.61 6.01 -3.32
N SER A 377 -4.92 5.02 -3.89
CA SER A 377 -4.36 3.89 -3.14
C SER A 377 -2.85 3.76 -3.30
N HIS A 378 -2.36 3.56 -4.50
CA HIS A 378 -0.94 3.38 -4.80
C HIS A 378 -0.49 4.29 -5.93
N THR A 379 0.81 4.58 -5.95
CA THR A 379 1.45 5.42 -6.94
C THR A 379 2.59 4.67 -7.60
N THR A 380 2.90 5.01 -8.84
CA THR A 380 4.15 4.67 -9.51
C THR A 380 4.62 5.86 -10.34
N PHE A 381 5.89 5.86 -10.76
CA PHE A 381 6.48 7.00 -11.46
C PHE A 381 7.04 6.58 -12.82
N SER A 382 7.04 7.51 -13.76
CA SER A 382 7.82 7.34 -14.98
C SER A 382 9.33 7.24 -14.63
N PRO A 383 10.12 6.47 -15.39
CA PRO A 383 11.55 6.28 -15.10
C PRO A 383 12.36 7.58 -15.12
N ASP A 384 11.93 8.59 -15.87
CA ASP A 384 12.52 9.93 -15.92
C ASP A 384 12.17 10.78 -14.67
N GLY A 385 11.21 10.32 -13.84
CA GLY A 385 10.74 11.05 -12.66
C GLY A 385 9.87 12.27 -12.95
N GLU A 386 9.42 12.47 -14.20
CA GLU A 386 8.59 13.64 -14.58
C GLU A 386 7.11 13.45 -14.30
N ARG A 387 6.63 12.18 -14.23
CA ARG A 387 5.22 11.88 -14.04
C ARG A 387 4.98 10.90 -12.89
N ALA A 388 3.92 11.15 -12.13
CA ALA A 388 3.34 10.19 -11.20
C ALA A 388 2.01 9.67 -11.74
N TYR A 389 1.75 8.38 -11.53
CA TYR A 389 0.51 7.71 -11.89
C TYR A 389 -0.15 7.19 -10.63
N VAL A 390 -1.36 7.66 -10.36
CA VAL A 390 -2.10 7.35 -9.13
C VAL A 390 -3.28 6.46 -9.42
N ALA A 391 -3.34 5.30 -8.79
CA ALA A 391 -4.49 4.40 -8.86
C ALA A 391 -5.62 4.89 -7.98
N ASN A 392 -6.84 5.00 -8.53
CA ASN A 392 -8.03 5.47 -7.83
C ASN A 392 -9.08 4.36 -7.76
N SER A 393 -9.10 3.62 -6.66
CA SER A 393 -9.87 2.37 -6.54
C SER A 393 -11.39 2.56 -6.54
N LEU A 394 -11.90 3.67 -6.01
CA LEU A 394 -13.33 3.98 -6.02
C LEU A 394 -13.77 4.71 -7.31
N ALA A 395 -12.87 5.44 -7.93
CA ALA A 395 -13.15 6.13 -9.21
C ALA A 395 -12.87 5.25 -10.44
N ASN A 396 -12.31 4.05 -10.27
CA ASN A 396 -11.87 3.14 -11.34
C ASN A 396 -11.07 3.84 -12.44
N SER A 397 -10.05 4.59 -12.04
CA SER A 397 -9.27 5.43 -12.95
C SER A 397 -7.81 5.51 -12.51
N VAL A 398 -6.96 5.98 -13.43
CA VAL A 398 -5.59 6.37 -13.13
C VAL A 398 -5.45 7.87 -13.38
N THR A 399 -4.96 8.62 -12.39
CA THR A 399 -4.62 10.03 -12.55
C THR A 399 -3.15 10.16 -12.92
N VAL A 400 -2.87 10.97 -13.93
CA VAL A 400 -1.51 11.35 -14.36
C VAL A 400 -1.20 12.72 -13.79
N ILE A 401 -0.10 12.84 -13.05
CA ILE A 401 0.38 14.07 -12.44
C ILE A 401 1.74 14.41 -13.04
N ASP A 402 1.89 15.63 -13.54
CA ASP A 402 3.18 16.18 -13.94
C ASP A 402 3.91 16.73 -12.71
N LEU A 403 5.09 16.23 -12.43
CA LEU A 403 5.87 16.60 -11.24
C LEU A 403 6.68 17.89 -11.42
N ASN A 404 6.75 18.45 -12.62
CA ASN A 404 7.37 19.76 -12.85
C ASN A 404 6.39 20.89 -12.56
N SER A 405 5.14 20.75 -13.00
CA SER A 405 4.06 21.71 -12.73
C SER A 405 3.32 21.43 -11.42
N LEU A 406 3.43 20.23 -10.86
CA LEU A 406 2.69 19.72 -9.70
C LEU A 406 1.16 19.74 -9.92
N GLU A 407 0.72 19.42 -11.13
CA GLU A 407 -0.69 19.43 -11.54
C GLU A 407 -1.11 18.09 -12.16
N ALA A 408 -2.38 17.73 -12.00
CA ALA A 408 -2.97 16.61 -12.72
C ALA A 408 -3.17 17.01 -14.20
N THR A 409 -2.62 16.22 -15.11
CA THR A 409 -2.68 16.47 -16.55
C THR A 409 -3.70 15.60 -17.27
N ALA A 410 -4.04 14.43 -16.70
CA ALA A 410 -5.04 13.53 -17.25
C ALA A 410 -5.66 12.62 -16.17
N GLN A 411 -6.84 12.10 -16.48
CA GLN A 411 -7.48 11.01 -15.76
C GLN A 411 -7.91 9.95 -16.77
N ILE A 412 -7.35 8.75 -16.66
CA ILE A 412 -7.59 7.63 -17.56
C ILE A 412 -8.65 6.72 -16.93
N ASP A 413 -9.78 6.59 -17.58
CA ASP A 413 -10.90 5.76 -17.14
C ASP A 413 -10.64 4.29 -17.49
N ALA A 414 -10.62 3.41 -16.48
CA ALA A 414 -10.41 1.97 -16.65
C ALA A 414 -11.72 1.20 -17.00
N SER A 415 -12.89 1.86 -16.98
CA SER A 415 -14.16 1.23 -17.33
C SER A 415 -14.41 1.11 -18.83
N LYS A 416 -13.61 1.78 -19.65
CA LYS A 416 -13.78 1.87 -21.12
C LYS A 416 -13.00 0.80 -21.91
N GLY A 417 -12.60 -0.28 -21.26
CA GLY A 417 -11.86 -1.41 -21.86
C GLY A 417 -12.64 -2.71 -21.87
#